data_7e3fc9cd9c0ce1ea270f2aedf2328764
#
_entry.id   7e3fc9cd9c0ce1ea270f2aedf2328764
#
_cell.length_a   1.000
_cell.length_b   1.000
_cell.length_c   1.000
_cell.angle_alpha   90.00
_cell.angle_beta   90.00
_cell.angle_gamma   90.00
#
_symmetry.space_group_name_H-M   'P 1'
#
loop_
_entity.id
_entity.type
_entity.pdbx_description
1 polymer ?
#
loop_
_entity_poly.entity_id
_entity_poly.type
_entity_poly.pdbx_seq_one_letter_code
_entity_poly.pdbx_strand_id
1 'polypeptide(L)'
;MSDVASLSRARAVRPPEIREHKIPTPGSKPYIAMEGYDRCLWFCESGASKIGRFDPASASFTEFDLPTRNATPIGFTIGGDGNYWFCEKAANQVGRVTPQGKVTEFPLPTPNAGPDGILVGPDGNVWFSESDANKIGRITPDGKITEFSEGLSPGAKPLSFSERDGALWFSEASGNRIGRITMDGTITEYPIPSHDSQPRATIAHPDGSIWFVETSTNALGRIDRAGKITEHPVWTPNASLRGVCVGPDGDLWTTENFANKVARMAPDGTMLGEYDIPTPQSGARCITAMSNGRLYFTQWDAGLIGEIIIR
;
A
#
# COMPACT_ATOMS: atom_id res chain seq x y z
N MET A 1 19.19 -9.06 48.88
CA MET A 1 19.69 -9.74 47.68
C MET A 1 18.56 -10.65 47.20
N SER A 2 17.77 -10.20 46.29
CA SER A 2 16.82 -11.04 45.57
C SER A 2 16.65 -10.41 44.20
N ASP A 3 17.39 -10.99 43.25
CA ASP A 3 17.25 -10.72 41.82
C ASP A 3 15.85 -11.11 41.39
N VAL A 4 15.03 -10.12 41.11
CA VAL A 4 13.77 -10.33 40.38
C VAL A 4 14.10 -10.18 38.92
N ALA A 5 14.54 -11.27 38.30
CA ALA A 5 14.57 -11.40 36.86
C ALA A 5 13.11 -11.26 36.36
N SER A 6 12.80 -10.11 35.78
CA SER A 6 11.59 -9.90 35.02
C SER A 6 11.70 -10.72 33.71
N LEU A 7 11.24 -11.97 33.77
CA LEU A 7 10.95 -12.76 32.59
C LEU A 7 9.81 -12.05 31.85
N SER A 8 10.15 -11.29 30.79
CA SER A 8 9.19 -10.85 29.81
C SER A 8 8.53 -12.13 29.25
N ARG A 9 7.28 -12.40 29.64
CA ARG A 9 6.48 -13.47 29.04
C ARG A 9 6.32 -13.10 27.58
N ALA A 10 7.06 -13.79 26.70
CA ALA A 10 6.79 -13.75 25.27
C ALA A 10 5.29 -14.04 25.10
N ARG A 11 4.55 -13.08 24.55
CA ARG A 11 3.13 -13.22 24.27
C ARG A 11 3.00 -14.38 23.29
N ALA A 12 2.45 -15.50 23.72
CA ALA A 12 2.21 -16.65 22.85
C ALA A 12 1.20 -16.21 21.77
N VAL A 13 1.70 -15.89 20.61
CA VAL A 13 0.90 -15.45 19.47
C VAL A 13 0.31 -16.71 18.83
N ARG A 14 -1.01 -16.86 18.88
CA ARG A 14 -1.68 -17.95 18.16
C ARG A 14 -1.58 -17.67 16.66
N PRO A 15 -1.32 -18.70 15.83
CA PRO A 15 -1.38 -18.53 14.37
C PRO A 15 -2.75 -18.01 13.95
N PRO A 16 -2.81 -17.05 13.01
CA PRO A 16 -4.06 -16.60 12.43
C PRO A 16 -4.67 -17.69 11.56
N GLU A 17 -5.95 -17.58 11.28
CA GLU A 17 -6.59 -18.35 10.22
C GLU A 17 -6.54 -17.53 8.93
N ILE A 18 -6.15 -18.15 7.82
CA ILE A 18 -6.15 -17.52 6.49
C ILE A 18 -7.21 -18.20 5.63
N ARG A 19 -8.14 -17.40 5.10
CA ARG A 19 -9.15 -17.79 4.13
C ARG A 19 -8.88 -17.12 2.80
N GLU A 20 -9.39 -17.69 1.72
CA GLU A 20 -9.18 -17.18 0.37
C GLU A 20 -10.53 -17.09 -0.38
N HIS A 21 -10.72 -15.98 -1.10
CA HIS A 21 -11.94 -15.68 -1.84
C HIS A 21 -11.58 -15.44 -3.31
N LYS A 22 -12.18 -16.24 -4.20
CA LYS A 22 -11.87 -16.19 -5.64
C LYS A 22 -12.60 -15.03 -6.32
N ILE A 23 -11.84 -14.17 -6.97
CA ILE A 23 -12.36 -13.09 -7.80
C ILE A 23 -13.01 -13.69 -9.05
N PRO A 24 -14.24 -13.24 -9.45
CA PRO A 24 -14.98 -13.82 -10.58
C PRO A 24 -14.24 -13.72 -11.91
N THR A 25 -13.63 -12.55 -12.21
CA THR A 25 -12.91 -12.34 -13.48
C THR A 25 -11.56 -13.08 -13.47
N PRO A 26 -11.34 -14.05 -14.40
CA PRO A 26 -10.06 -14.73 -14.54
C PRO A 26 -8.95 -13.76 -14.93
N GLY A 27 -7.76 -13.94 -14.34
CA GLY A 27 -6.62 -13.07 -14.63
C GLY A 27 -6.77 -11.64 -14.15
N SER A 28 -7.64 -11.41 -13.16
CA SER A 28 -7.92 -10.09 -12.57
C SER A 28 -6.68 -9.36 -12.04
N LYS A 29 -5.69 -10.11 -11.54
CA LYS A 29 -4.44 -9.56 -10.99
C LYS A 29 -4.71 -8.44 -9.98
N PRO A 30 -5.34 -8.74 -8.83
CA PRO A 30 -5.70 -7.74 -7.84
C PRO A 30 -4.45 -7.05 -7.28
N TYR A 31 -4.49 -5.71 -7.17
CA TYR A 31 -3.30 -4.95 -6.77
C TYR A 31 -3.52 -4.24 -5.43
N ILE A 32 -3.77 -2.93 -5.40
CA ILE A 32 -4.04 -2.20 -4.17
C ILE A 32 -5.50 -2.39 -3.76
N ALA A 33 -5.72 -2.56 -2.46
CA ALA A 33 -7.03 -2.74 -1.85
C ALA A 33 -7.15 -1.92 -0.56
N MET A 34 -8.35 -1.40 -0.28
CA MET A 34 -8.67 -0.70 0.96
C MET A 34 -10.16 -0.82 1.31
N GLU A 35 -10.48 -0.56 2.58
CA GLU A 35 -11.87 -0.50 3.03
C GLU A 35 -12.56 0.75 2.49
N GLY A 36 -13.72 0.58 1.87
CA GLY A 36 -14.59 1.66 1.42
C GLY A 36 -15.52 2.18 2.54
N TYR A 37 -16.20 3.30 2.29
CA TYR A 37 -17.22 3.85 3.21
C TYR A 37 -18.37 2.88 3.50
N ASP A 38 -18.62 1.94 2.58
CA ASP A 38 -19.64 0.89 2.68
C ASP A 38 -19.15 -0.35 3.44
N ARG A 39 -17.95 -0.30 4.05
CA ARG A 39 -17.30 -1.40 4.77
C ARG A 39 -17.00 -2.62 3.92
N CYS A 40 -16.94 -2.45 2.61
CA CYS A 40 -16.47 -3.45 1.67
C CYS A 40 -15.02 -3.19 1.29
N LEU A 41 -14.34 -4.24 0.86
CA LEU A 41 -13.00 -4.13 0.32
C LEU A 41 -13.08 -3.71 -1.16
N TRP A 42 -12.58 -2.54 -1.47
CA TRP A 42 -12.45 -2.07 -2.86
C TRP A 42 -11.01 -2.27 -3.33
N PHE A 43 -10.83 -2.70 -4.58
CA PHE A 43 -9.51 -3.04 -5.10
C PHE A 43 -9.39 -2.85 -6.61
N CYS A 44 -8.15 -2.62 -7.06
CA CYS A 44 -7.82 -2.57 -8.48
C CYS A 44 -7.63 -3.97 -9.05
N GLU A 45 -8.23 -4.26 -10.21
CA GLU A 45 -8.01 -5.46 -11.01
C GLU A 45 -7.10 -5.12 -12.21
N SER A 46 -5.79 -5.10 -11.95
CA SER A 46 -4.80 -4.57 -12.91
C SER A 46 -4.73 -5.35 -14.22
N GLY A 47 -5.06 -6.63 -14.20
CA GLY A 47 -5.07 -7.49 -15.39
C GLY A 47 -6.38 -7.45 -16.19
N ALA A 48 -7.46 -6.88 -15.62
CA ALA A 48 -8.78 -6.91 -16.21
C ALA A 48 -9.35 -5.52 -16.56
N SER A 49 -8.63 -4.43 -16.21
CA SER A 49 -9.13 -3.05 -16.34
C SER A 49 -10.49 -2.87 -15.66
N LYS A 50 -10.55 -3.27 -14.39
CA LYS A 50 -11.74 -3.18 -13.54
C LYS A 50 -11.39 -2.64 -12.16
N ILE A 51 -12.41 -2.14 -11.47
CA ILE A 51 -12.39 -1.96 -10.02
C ILE A 51 -13.31 -3.03 -9.41
N GLY A 52 -12.74 -3.82 -8.50
CA GLY A 52 -13.48 -4.83 -7.76
C GLY A 52 -13.95 -4.31 -6.39
N ARG A 53 -15.05 -4.86 -5.93
CA ARG A 53 -15.63 -4.64 -4.60
C ARG A 53 -16.02 -5.99 -4.00
N PHE A 54 -15.45 -6.32 -2.86
CA PHE A 54 -15.74 -7.53 -2.10
C PHE A 54 -16.49 -7.17 -0.82
N ASP A 55 -17.65 -7.76 -0.62
CA ASP A 55 -18.43 -7.64 0.62
C ASP A 55 -18.08 -8.80 1.56
N PRO A 56 -17.38 -8.55 2.68
CA PRO A 56 -16.99 -9.60 3.61
C PRO A 56 -18.15 -10.27 4.34
N ALA A 57 -19.31 -9.61 4.45
CA ALA A 57 -20.46 -10.14 5.17
C ALA A 57 -21.17 -11.23 4.36
N SER A 58 -21.26 -11.04 3.05
CA SER A 58 -21.92 -12.00 2.12
C SER A 58 -20.93 -12.84 1.30
N ALA A 59 -19.62 -12.54 1.39
CA ALA A 59 -18.56 -13.11 0.57
C ALA A 59 -18.83 -12.95 -0.94
N SER A 60 -19.48 -11.85 -1.34
CA SER A 60 -19.85 -11.58 -2.73
C SER A 60 -18.97 -10.52 -3.37
N PHE A 61 -18.82 -10.60 -4.69
CA PHE A 61 -18.06 -9.64 -5.49
C PHE A 61 -19.00 -8.83 -6.40
N THR A 62 -18.62 -7.56 -6.61
CA THR A 62 -19.14 -6.68 -7.66
C THR A 62 -17.94 -6.11 -8.42
N GLU A 63 -18.00 -6.11 -9.73
CA GLU A 63 -16.89 -5.62 -10.57
C GLU A 63 -17.41 -4.51 -11.49
N PHE A 64 -16.62 -3.45 -11.66
CA PHE A 64 -16.93 -2.28 -12.48
C PHE A 64 -15.87 -2.16 -13.59
N ASP A 65 -16.33 -2.22 -14.85
CA ASP A 65 -15.47 -2.05 -16.01
C ASP A 65 -14.98 -0.62 -16.14
N LEU A 66 -13.68 -0.45 -16.47
CA LEU A 66 -13.13 0.85 -16.84
C LEU A 66 -13.41 1.16 -18.32
N PRO A 67 -13.68 2.44 -18.67
CA PRO A 67 -13.87 2.83 -20.07
C PRO A 67 -12.64 2.53 -20.94
N THR A 68 -11.43 2.81 -20.39
CA THR A 68 -10.17 2.55 -21.09
C THR A 68 -9.76 1.08 -20.91
N ARG A 69 -9.64 0.34 -22.04
CA ARG A 69 -9.14 -1.03 -22.05
C ARG A 69 -7.62 -1.07 -21.81
N ASN A 70 -7.13 -2.12 -21.15
CA ASN A 70 -5.72 -2.30 -20.80
C ASN A 70 -5.16 -1.13 -19.96
N ALA A 71 -6.00 -0.48 -19.18
CA ALA A 71 -5.65 0.68 -18.36
C ALA A 71 -4.64 0.36 -17.25
N THR A 72 -4.61 -0.88 -16.78
CA THR A 72 -3.76 -1.35 -15.66
C THR A 72 -3.97 -0.51 -14.40
N PRO A 73 -5.17 -0.56 -13.77
CA PRO A 73 -5.40 0.13 -12.51
C PRO A 73 -4.54 -0.46 -11.39
N ILE A 74 -3.84 0.39 -10.60
CA ILE A 74 -2.90 -0.07 -9.56
C ILE A 74 -3.02 0.66 -8.23
N GLY A 75 -2.78 1.96 -8.16
CA GLY A 75 -2.99 2.74 -6.93
C GLY A 75 -4.48 2.96 -6.65
N PHE A 76 -4.89 3.05 -5.39
CA PHE A 76 -6.29 3.24 -4.99
C PHE A 76 -6.41 4.02 -3.70
N THR A 77 -7.32 5.00 -3.63
CA THR A 77 -7.60 5.81 -2.44
C THR A 77 -9.05 6.27 -2.39
N ILE A 78 -9.48 6.72 -1.23
CA ILE A 78 -10.79 7.36 -1.03
C ILE A 78 -10.58 8.87 -1.03
N GLY A 79 -11.24 9.56 -1.94
CA GLY A 79 -11.22 11.03 -2.00
C GLY A 79 -12.10 11.69 -0.94
N GLY A 80 -11.75 12.93 -0.58
CA GLY A 80 -12.60 13.75 0.30
C GLY A 80 -13.99 14.07 -0.30
N ASP A 81 -14.17 13.83 -1.58
CA ASP A 81 -15.43 13.96 -2.33
C ASP A 81 -16.37 12.75 -2.21
N GLY A 82 -15.97 11.72 -1.44
CA GLY A 82 -16.73 10.48 -1.25
C GLY A 82 -16.64 9.50 -2.42
N ASN A 83 -15.81 9.77 -3.42
CA ASN A 83 -15.53 8.87 -4.52
C ASN A 83 -14.22 8.12 -4.30
N TYR A 84 -14.00 7.06 -5.07
CA TYR A 84 -12.76 6.30 -5.07
C TYR A 84 -11.90 6.73 -6.25
N TRP A 85 -10.62 6.97 -5.98
CA TRP A 85 -9.66 7.43 -6.97
C TRP A 85 -8.57 6.38 -7.17
N PHE A 86 -8.10 6.23 -8.41
CA PHE A 86 -7.11 5.22 -8.75
C PHE A 86 -6.19 5.67 -9.88
N CYS A 87 -5.00 5.09 -9.94
CA CYS A 87 -4.05 5.31 -11.03
C CYS A 87 -4.26 4.27 -12.13
N GLU A 88 -4.31 4.71 -13.38
CA GLU A 88 -4.32 3.87 -14.58
C GLU A 88 -2.96 3.93 -15.26
N LYS A 89 -2.05 3.08 -14.81
CA LYS A 89 -0.63 3.18 -15.17
C LYS A 89 -0.38 3.11 -16.67
N ALA A 90 -0.96 2.14 -17.36
CA ALA A 90 -0.75 1.95 -18.79
C ALA A 90 -1.52 2.96 -19.65
N ALA A 91 -2.62 3.50 -19.14
CA ALA A 91 -3.42 4.52 -19.81
C ALA A 91 -2.91 5.95 -19.60
N ASN A 92 -1.94 6.13 -18.69
CA ASN A 92 -1.37 7.44 -18.34
C ASN A 92 -2.42 8.44 -17.85
N GLN A 93 -3.30 8.00 -16.95
CA GLN A 93 -4.38 8.82 -16.40
C GLN A 93 -4.70 8.45 -14.95
N VAL A 94 -5.46 9.33 -14.29
CA VAL A 94 -6.09 9.06 -12.99
C VAL A 94 -7.56 8.82 -13.23
N GLY A 95 -8.10 7.75 -12.66
CA GLY A 95 -9.51 7.43 -12.69
C GLY A 95 -10.22 7.78 -11.38
N ARG A 96 -11.52 8.05 -11.47
CA ARG A 96 -12.42 8.21 -10.34
C ARG A 96 -13.66 7.37 -10.55
N VAL A 97 -14.04 6.56 -9.56
CA VAL A 97 -15.30 5.79 -9.57
C VAL A 97 -16.18 6.18 -8.40
N THR A 98 -17.46 6.42 -8.67
CA THR A 98 -18.45 6.66 -7.60
C THR A 98 -18.80 5.34 -6.90
N PRO A 99 -19.39 5.37 -5.67
CA PRO A 99 -19.88 4.17 -5.01
C PRO A 99 -20.90 3.36 -5.83
N GLN A 100 -21.54 3.99 -6.83
CA GLN A 100 -22.51 3.37 -7.74
C GLN A 100 -21.85 2.83 -9.02
N GLY A 101 -20.51 2.96 -9.16
CA GLY A 101 -19.74 2.43 -10.29
C GLY A 101 -19.62 3.36 -11.51
N LYS A 102 -20.00 4.64 -11.42
CA LYS A 102 -19.77 5.59 -12.52
C LYS A 102 -18.30 6.01 -12.55
N VAL A 103 -17.61 5.70 -13.63
CA VAL A 103 -16.18 6.02 -13.83
C VAL A 103 -16.02 7.34 -14.59
N THR A 104 -15.00 8.11 -14.22
CA THR A 104 -14.49 9.29 -14.93
C THR A 104 -12.97 9.21 -14.97
N GLU A 105 -12.37 9.45 -16.12
CA GLU A 105 -10.94 9.36 -16.37
C GLU A 105 -10.34 10.73 -16.68
N PHE A 106 -9.14 11.02 -16.15
CA PHE A 106 -8.43 12.30 -16.26
C PHE A 106 -7.02 12.05 -16.82
N PRO A 107 -6.78 12.34 -18.13
CA PRO A 107 -5.46 12.18 -18.72
C PRO A 107 -4.40 13.06 -18.06
N LEU A 108 -3.19 12.54 -17.86
CA LEU A 108 -2.08 13.29 -17.30
C LEU A 108 -1.44 14.21 -18.34
N PRO A 109 -0.99 15.43 -17.94
CA PRO A 109 -0.30 16.35 -18.83
C PRO A 109 1.03 15.81 -19.34
N THR A 110 1.81 15.16 -18.44
CA THR A 110 3.08 14.54 -18.82
C THR A 110 2.86 13.18 -19.49
N PRO A 111 3.33 12.97 -20.72
CA PRO A 111 3.18 11.68 -21.38
C PRO A 111 4.07 10.62 -20.73
N ASN A 112 3.58 9.37 -20.69
CA ASN A 112 4.28 8.22 -20.10
C ASN A 112 4.72 8.47 -18.65
N ALA A 113 3.91 9.19 -17.90
CA ALA A 113 4.22 9.55 -16.52
C ALA A 113 4.27 8.33 -15.57
N GLY A 114 3.58 7.26 -15.91
CA GLY A 114 3.52 6.03 -15.13
C GLY A 114 2.90 6.24 -13.75
N PRO A 115 1.65 6.75 -13.64
CA PRO A 115 1.02 6.96 -12.35
C PRO A 115 0.93 5.65 -11.57
N ASP A 116 1.27 5.69 -10.26
CA ASP A 116 1.42 4.47 -9.45
C ASP A 116 0.70 4.59 -8.09
N GLY A 117 1.35 5.14 -7.07
CA GLY A 117 0.74 5.36 -5.76
C GLY A 117 -0.19 6.56 -5.76
N ILE A 118 -1.24 6.53 -4.93
CA ILE A 118 -2.23 7.59 -4.83
C ILE A 118 -2.77 7.68 -3.41
N LEU A 119 -2.97 8.90 -2.90
CA LEU A 119 -3.54 9.15 -1.57
C LEU A 119 -4.23 10.51 -1.53
N VAL A 120 -5.31 10.61 -0.76
CA VAL A 120 -5.90 11.91 -0.43
C VAL A 120 -4.99 12.67 0.53
N GLY A 121 -4.68 13.93 0.19
CA GLY A 121 -3.89 14.80 1.04
C GLY A 121 -4.72 15.53 2.11
N PRO A 122 -4.06 16.11 3.13
CA PRO A 122 -4.71 16.95 4.15
C PRO A 122 -5.43 18.16 3.58
N ASP A 123 -5.06 18.59 2.36
CA ASP A 123 -5.70 19.67 1.61
C ASP A 123 -7.00 19.25 0.89
N GLY A 124 -7.42 17.98 1.04
CA GLY A 124 -8.59 17.41 0.40
C GLY A 124 -8.42 17.07 -1.08
N ASN A 125 -7.28 17.38 -1.68
CA ASN A 125 -6.95 16.97 -3.05
C ASN A 125 -6.38 15.53 -3.05
N VAL A 126 -6.40 14.92 -4.23
CA VAL A 126 -5.78 13.60 -4.41
C VAL A 126 -4.38 13.79 -4.99
N TRP A 127 -3.40 13.19 -4.33
CA TRP A 127 -2.00 13.22 -4.71
C TRP A 127 -1.57 11.86 -5.25
N PHE A 128 -0.77 11.85 -6.29
CA PHE A 128 -0.31 10.61 -6.93
C PHE A 128 1.13 10.71 -7.38
N SER A 129 1.81 9.57 -7.44
CA SER A 129 3.16 9.50 -7.99
C SER A 129 3.11 9.30 -9.50
N GLU A 130 3.99 9.99 -10.21
CA GLU A 130 4.29 9.80 -11.61
C GLU A 130 5.68 9.15 -11.69
N SER A 131 5.71 7.85 -11.41
CA SER A 131 6.94 7.12 -11.10
C SER A 131 7.93 7.08 -12.26
N ASP A 132 7.46 7.03 -13.49
CA ASP A 132 8.33 6.98 -14.68
C ASP A 132 8.74 8.38 -15.15
N ALA A 133 7.97 9.43 -14.84
CA ALA A 133 8.32 10.83 -15.08
C ALA A 133 9.11 11.49 -13.95
N ASN A 134 9.32 10.79 -12.82
CA ASN A 134 9.98 11.33 -11.63
C ASN A 134 9.30 12.60 -11.10
N LYS A 135 7.98 12.55 -10.93
CA LYS A 135 7.15 13.65 -10.45
C LYS A 135 6.14 13.19 -9.40
N ILE A 136 5.56 14.16 -8.70
CA ILE A 136 4.37 14.01 -7.88
C ILE A 136 3.25 14.83 -8.51
N GLY A 137 2.12 14.23 -8.79
CA GLY A 137 0.92 14.89 -9.29
C GLY A 137 -0.06 15.18 -8.16
N ARG A 138 -0.86 16.24 -8.31
CA ARG A 138 -2.01 16.57 -7.47
C ARG A 138 -3.20 16.86 -8.36
N ILE A 139 -4.34 16.24 -8.09
CA ILE A 139 -5.60 16.46 -8.80
C ILE A 139 -6.67 16.95 -7.82
N THR A 140 -7.35 18.02 -8.17
CA THR A 140 -8.50 18.53 -7.41
C THR A 140 -9.78 17.73 -7.73
N PRO A 141 -10.83 17.76 -6.89
CA PRO A 141 -12.07 17.04 -7.16
C PRO A 141 -12.76 17.43 -8.48
N ASP A 142 -12.51 18.63 -9.01
CA ASP A 142 -12.99 19.12 -10.31
C ASP A 142 -12.09 18.74 -11.49
N GLY A 143 -10.96 18.02 -11.23
CA GLY A 143 -10.10 17.44 -12.26
C GLY A 143 -8.90 18.29 -12.69
N LYS A 144 -8.58 19.38 -11.97
CA LYS A 144 -7.39 20.19 -12.28
C LYS A 144 -6.13 19.51 -11.75
N ILE A 145 -5.18 19.22 -12.64
CA ILE A 145 -3.90 18.57 -12.32
C ILE A 145 -2.79 19.62 -12.17
N THR A 146 -1.93 19.41 -11.18
CA THR A 146 -0.68 20.16 -10.94
C THR A 146 0.42 19.14 -10.69
N GLU A 147 1.60 19.34 -11.29
CA GLU A 147 2.75 18.44 -11.17
C GLU A 147 3.92 19.13 -10.44
N PHE A 148 4.64 18.38 -9.59
CA PHE A 148 5.76 18.83 -8.78
C PHE A 148 6.97 17.94 -9.02
N SER A 149 8.15 18.52 -9.25
CA SER A 149 9.41 17.79 -9.43
C SER A 149 10.60 18.46 -8.75
N GLU A 150 10.46 19.74 -8.38
CA GLU A 150 11.52 20.47 -7.67
C GLU A 150 11.76 19.85 -6.29
N GLY A 151 13.02 19.53 -6.00
CA GLY A 151 13.42 18.86 -4.77
C GLY A 151 13.47 17.33 -4.83
N LEU A 152 12.94 16.69 -5.89
CA LEU A 152 13.15 15.26 -6.15
C LEU A 152 14.53 15.02 -6.76
N SER A 153 15.28 14.08 -6.19
CA SER A 153 16.52 13.60 -6.79
C SER A 153 16.27 12.96 -8.16
N PRO A 154 17.18 13.12 -9.14
CA PRO A 154 17.03 12.49 -10.44
C PRO A 154 16.89 10.98 -10.33
N GLY A 155 15.85 10.43 -10.98
CA GLY A 155 15.56 9.00 -10.99
C GLY A 155 15.06 8.42 -9.67
N ALA A 156 14.53 9.24 -8.76
CA ALA A 156 14.00 8.81 -7.47
C ALA A 156 12.93 7.71 -7.59
N LYS A 157 12.08 7.82 -8.59
CA LYS A 157 10.97 6.89 -8.85
C LYS A 157 10.00 6.81 -7.67
N PRO A 158 9.24 7.88 -7.37
CA PRO A 158 8.28 7.91 -6.27
C PRO A 158 7.19 6.87 -6.47
N LEU A 159 6.72 6.23 -5.37
CA LEU A 159 5.69 5.19 -5.41
C LEU A 159 4.58 5.47 -4.39
N SER A 160 4.54 4.74 -3.28
CA SER A 160 3.47 4.72 -2.30
C SER A 160 3.49 5.93 -1.37
N PHE A 161 2.33 6.34 -0.89
CA PHE A 161 2.17 7.46 0.05
C PHE A 161 1.58 7.02 1.39
N SER A 162 1.95 7.78 2.42
CA SER A 162 1.30 7.83 3.73
C SER A 162 1.17 9.27 4.20
N GLU A 163 0.15 9.60 5.00
CA GLU A 163 -0.01 10.92 5.59
C GLU A 163 0.57 10.91 7.01
N ARG A 164 1.32 12.00 7.37
CA ARG A 164 1.77 12.26 8.73
C ARG A 164 2.00 13.75 8.96
N ASP A 165 1.41 14.26 10.02
CA ASP A 165 1.62 15.64 10.49
C ASP A 165 1.40 16.70 9.38
N GLY A 166 0.33 16.56 8.58
CA GLY A 166 -0.06 17.50 7.53
C GLY A 166 0.81 17.44 6.26
N ALA A 167 1.60 16.39 6.07
CA ALA A 167 2.41 16.16 4.88
C ALA A 167 2.26 14.73 4.37
N LEU A 168 2.53 14.51 3.08
CA LEU A 168 2.61 13.18 2.50
C LEU A 168 4.04 12.69 2.50
N TRP A 169 4.22 11.45 2.93
CA TRP A 169 5.47 10.73 2.95
C TRP A 169 5.43 9.64 1.90
N PHE A 170 6.46 9.50 1.09
CA PHE A 170 6.48 8.56 -0.02
C PHE A 170 7.80 7.82 -0.14
N SER A 171 7.73 6.63 -0.72
CA SER A 171 8.91 5.82 -1.03
C SER A 171 9.50 6.22 -2.37
N GLU A 172 10.83 6.20 -2.48
CA GLU A 172 11.59 6.43 -3.71
C GLU A 172 12.34 5.15 -4.08
N ALA A 173 11.68 4.31 -4.90
CA ALA A 173 12.13 2.95 -5.15
C ALA A 173 13.54 2.84 -5.76
N SER A 174 13.89 3.74 -6.65
CA SER A 174 15.24 3.81 -7.26
C SER A 174 16.14 4.83 -6.59
N GLY A 175 15.56 5.80 -5.89
CA GLY A 175 16.30 6.81 -5.12
C GLY A 175 16.87 6.27 -3.81
N ASN A 176 16.39 5.14 -3.33
CA ASN A 176 16.77 4.56 -2.03
C ASN A 176 16.55 5.54 -0.86
N ARG A 177 15.39 6.22 -0.88
CA ARG A 177 15.02 7.25 0.10
C ARG A 177 13.55 7.13 0.49
N ILE A 178 13.21 7.84 1.55
CA ILE A 178 11.85 8.22 1.88
C ILE A 178 11.72 9.72 1.64
N GLY A 179 10.82 10.11 0.75
CA GLY A 179 10.51 11.51 0.47
C GLY A 179 9.36 12.01 1.35
N ARG A 180 9.31 13.33 1.56
CA ARG A 180 8.22 14.05 2.22
C ARG A 180 7.85 15.25 1.37
N ILE A 181 6.56 15.41 1.07
CA ILE A 181 6.03 16.57 0.35
C ILE A 181 4.96 17.28 1.19
N THR A 182 5.08 18.60 1.31
CA THR A 182 4.06 19.46 1.93
C THR A 182 3.02 19.90 0.90
N MET A 183 1.90 20.41 1.36
CA MET A 183 0.77 20.76 0.48
C MET A 183 1.07 21.95 -0.47
N ASP A 184 2.13 22.71 -0.22
CA ASP A 184 2.67 23.74 -1.10
C ASP A 184 3.64 23.20 -2.16
N GLY A 185 3.97 21.88 -2.10
CA GLY A 185 4.87 21.22 -3.05
C GLY A 185 6.35 21.15 -2.63
N THR A 186 6.70 21.59 -1.42
CA THR A 186 8.09 21.51 -0.92
C THR A 186 8.45 20.06 -0.59
N ILE A 187 9.53 19.54 -1.21
CA ILE A 187 10.00 18.16 -1.06
C ILE A 187 11.27 18.11 -0.20
N THR A 188 11.35 17.11 0.66
CA THR A 188 12.53 16.76 1.48
C THR A 188 12.76 15.27 1.42
N GLU A 189 14.00 14.82 1.27
CA GLU A 189 14.37 13.41 1.11
C GLU A 189 15.23 12.92 2.28
N TYR A 190 15.01 11.67 2.70
CA TYR A 190 15.70 10.99 3.80
C TYR A 190 16.34 9.69 3.27
N PRO A 191 17.70 9.60 3.22
CA PRO A 191 18.36 8.41 2.69
C PRO A 191 18.18 7.21 3.62
N ILE A 192 17.90 6.03 3.02
CA ILE A 192 17.84 4.76 3.74
C ILE A 192 19.26 4.26 3.95
N PRO A 193 19.62 3.74 5.17
CA PRO A 193 20.98 3.31 5.48
C PRO A 193 21.50 2.18 4.61
N SER A 194 20.69 1.15 4.39
CA SER A 194 21.04 0.05 3.48
C SER A 194 21.02 0.50 2.02
N HIS A 195 21.97 0.01 1.22
CA HIS A 195 22.02 0.29 -0.22
C HIS A 195 20.99 -0.54 -0.98
N ASP A 196 20.43 0.02 -2.03
CA ASP A 196 19.54 -0.65 -3.00
C ASP A 196 18.33 -1.34 -2.34
N SER A 197 17.78 -0.77 -1.26
CA SER A 197 16.69 -1.38 -0.49
C SER A 197 15.39 -1.50 -1.27
N GLN A 198 15.19 -0.70 -2.33
CA GLN A 198 13.98 -0.63 -3.14
C GLN A 198 12.73 -0.45 -2.28
N PRO A 199 12.58 0.68 -1.58
CA PRO A 199 11.41 0.93 -0.74
C PRO A 199 10.14 1.00 -1.58
N ARG A 200 9.03 0.44 -1.04
CA ARG A 200 7.73 0.40 -1.73
C ARG A 200 6.61 0.89 -0.82
N ALA A 201 5.69 0.00 -0.42
CA ALA A 201 4.56 0.38 0.41
C ALA A 201 5.00 1.12 1.68
N THR A 202 4.27 2.17 2.02
CA THR A 202 4.45 2.95 3.25
C THR A 202 3.16 2.91 4.06
N ILE A 203 3.26 3.03 5.39
CA ILE A 203 2.12 3.16 6.30
C ILE A 203 2.47 4.06 7.49
N ALA A 204 1.56 4.97 7.83
CA ALA A 204 1.67 5.74 9.06
C ALA A 204 1.24 4.89 10.27
N HIS A 205 2.08 4.88 11.32
CA HIS A 205 1.79 4.18 12.54
C HIS A 205 1.27 5.17 13.62
N PRO A 206 0.37 4.76 14.53
CA PRO A 206 -0.18 5.64 15.56
C PRO A 206 0.84 6.30 16.50
N ASP A 207 2.06 5.73 16.63
CA ASP A 207 3.16 6.36 17.39
C ASP A 207 3.78 7.58 16.68
N GLY A 208 3.33 7.87 15.47
CA GLY A 208 3.82 8.95 14.62
C GLY A 208 5.06 8.60 13.79
N SER A 209 5.46 7.34 13.70
CA SER A 209 6.44 6.87 12.73
C SER A 209 5.78 6.53 11.39
N ILE A 210 6.59 6.49 10.31
CA ILE A 210 6.21 5.87 9.04
C ILE A 210 7.00 4.58 8.92
N TRP A 211 6.29 3.48 8.64
CA TRP A 211 6.90 2.20 8.30
C TRP A 211 6.83 1.97 6.80
N PHE A 212 7.82 1.29 6.25
CA PHE A 212 7.89 1.00 4.82
C PHE A 212 8.54 -0.35 4.57
N VAL A 213 8.19 -0.98 3.46
CA VAL A 213 8.82 -2.25 3.05
C VAL A 213 10.09 -1.95 2.25
N GLU A 214 11.13 -2.72 2.52
CA GLU A 214 12.38 -2.76 1.78
C GLU A 214 12.47 -4.07 1.03
N THR A 215 12.09 -4.05 -0.26
CA THR A 215 11.91 -5.27 -1.05
C THR A 215 13.21 -6.04 -1.24
N SER A 216 14.35 -5.36 -1.43
CA SER A 216 15.62 -6.01 -1.76
C SER A 216 16.46 -6.35 -0.53
N THR A 217 16.36 -5.58 0.55
CA THR A 217 17.09 -5.84 1.81
C THR A 217 16.33 -6.73 2.77
N ASN A 218 15.09 -7.12 2.41
CA ASN A 218 14.29 -8.07 3.16
C ASN A 218 13.96 -7.59 4.58
N ALA A 219 13.59 -6.30 4.71
CA ALA A 219 13.33 -5.65 5.98
C ALA A 219 12.07 -4.75 5.94
N LEU A 220 11.56 -4.41 7.11
CA LEU A 220 10.70 -3.26 7.31
C LEU A 220 11.55 -2.11 7.82
N GLY A 221 11.57 -1.01 7.07
CA GLY A 221 12.17 0.25 7.50
C GLY A 221 11.19 1.08 8.33
N ARG A 222 11.69 1.85 9.28
CA ARG A 222 10.92 2.77 10.13
C ARG A 222 11.62 4.13 10.17
N ILE A 223 10.90 5.18 9.79
CA ILE A 223 11.36 6.56 9.98
C ILE A 223 10.58 7.21 11.11
N ASP A 224 11.28 7.66 12.16
CA ASP A 224 10.68 8.31 13.32
C ASP A 224 10.34 9.79 13.06
N ARG A 225 9.80 10.49 14.06
CA ARG A 225 9.47 11.93 13.96
C ARG A 225 10.71 12.84 13.82
N ALA A 226 11.88 12.37 14.23
CA ALA A 226 13.14 13.09 14.09
C ALA A 226 13.80 12.87 12.71
N GLY A 227 13.23 12.00 11.87
CA GLY A 227 13.77 11.63 10.56
C GLY A 227 14.84 10.54 10.62
N LYS A 228 15.01 9.87 11.76
CA LYS A 228 15.95 8.76 11.89
C LYS A 228 15.33 7.49 11.34
N ILE A 229 16.05 6.82 10.44
CA ILE A 229 15.65 5.53 9.87
C ILE A 229 16.31 4.38 10.62
N THR A 230 15.53 3.34 10.92
CA THR A 230 15.95 2.04 11.45
C THR A 230 15.36 0.93 10.58
N GLU A 231 16.06 -0.19 10.46
CA GLU A 231 15.72 -1.30 9.58
C GLU A 231 15.55 -2.58 10.40
N HIS A 232 14.49 -3.33 10.16
CA HIS A 232 14.08 -4.50 10.94
C HIS A 232 13.88 -5.69 10.00
N PRO A 233 14.80 -6.66 9.95
CA PRO A 233 14.72 -7.77 9.02
C PRO A 233 13.59 -8.74 9.37
N VAL A 234 12.97 -9.35 8.34
CA VAL A 234 12.09 -10.50 8.48
C VAL A 234 12.90 -11.81 8.52
N TRP A 235 12.28 -12.91 8.97
CA TRP A 235 13.01 -14.18 9.15
C TRP A 235 13.33 -14.90 7.83
N THR A 236 12.33 -14.97 6.91
CA THR A 236 12.53 -15.69 5.64
C THR A 236 13.42 -14.86 4.70
N PRO A 237 14.58 -15.37 4.26
CA PRO A 237 15.45 -14.65 3.33
C PRO A 237 14.82 -14.55 1.94
N ASN A 238 15.12 -13.47 1.24
CA ASN A 238 14.60 -13.19 -0.12
C ASN A 238 13.07 -13.23 -0.22
N ALA A 239 12.37 -12.84 0.84
CA ALA A 239 10.92 -12.88 0.93
C ALA A 239 10.23 -11.93 -0.07
N SER A 240 10.92 -10.88 -0.55
CA SER A 240 10.37 -9.87 -1.47
C SER A 240 9.12 -9.19 -0.91
N LEU A 241 9.29 -8.40 0.14
CA LEU A 241 8.21 -7.68 0.80
C LEU A 241 7.48 -6.74 -0.16
N ARG A 242 6.14 -6.64 -0.05
CA ARG A 242 5.32 -5.80 -0.96
C ARG A 242 4.39 -4.84 -0.25
N GLY A 243 3.51 -5.32 0.58
CA GLY A 243 2.54 -4.53 1.33
C GLY A 243 2.85 -4.47 2.81
N VAL A 244 2.42 -3.42 3.48
CA VAL A 244 2.47 -3.29 4.94
C VAL A 244 1.23 -2.55 5.43
N CYS A 245 0.67 -2.98 6.56
CA CYS A 245 -0.38 -2.27 7.27
C CYS A 245 -0.20 -2.39 8.79
N VAL A 246 -0.91 -1.55 9.53
CA VAL A 246 -1.09 -1.70 10.98
C VAL A 246 -2.34 -2.54 11.19
N GLY A 247 -2.19 -3.66 11.88
CA GLY A 247 -3.30 -4.54 12.21
C GLY A 247 -4.20 -3.99 13.34
N PRO A 248 -5.39 -4.57 13.54
CA PRO A 248 -6.29 -4.20 14.63
C PRO A 248 -5.70 -4.52 16.03
N ASP A 249 -4.65 -5.33 16.08
CA ASP A 249 -3.85 -5.67 17.24
C ASP A 249 -2.73 -4.65 17.55
N GLY A 250 -2.55 -3.65 16.66
CA GLY A 250 -1.48 -2.65 16.73
C GLY A 250 -0.14 -3.11 16.18
N ASP A 251 -0.02 -4.36 15.74
CA ASP A 251 1.20 -4.88 15.14
C ASP A 251 1.27 -4.56 13.63
N LEU A 252 2.47 -4.62 13.10
CA LEU A 252 2.70 -4.49 11.65
C LEU A 252 2.51 -5.84 10.97
N TRP A 253 1.78 -5.83 9.87
CA TRP A 253 1.59 -6.99 9.03
C TRP A 253 2.11 -6.69 7.62
N THR A 254 2.88 -7.61 7.05
CA THR A 254 3.47 -7.45 5.72
C THR A 254 3.30 -8.70 4.88
N THR A 255 3.21 -8.52 3.56
CA THR A 255 3.18 -9.63 2.59
C THR A 255 4.58 -9.95 2.10
N GLU A 256 4.92 -11.22 2.09
CA GLU A 256 6.16 -11.80 1.59
C GLU A 256 5.87 -12.51 0.26
N ASN A 257 6.03 -11.76 -0.84
CA ASN A 257 5.57 -12.17 -2.17
C ASN A 257 6.23 -13.47 -2.65
N PHE A 258 7.58 -13.54 -2.60
CA PHE A 258 8.31 -14.74 -3.07
C PHE A 258 8.30 -15.87 -2.04
N ALA A 259 8.27 -15.55 -0.76
CA ALA A 259 8.16 -16.56 0.29
C ALA A 259 6.74 -17.16 0.39
N ASN A 260 5.76 -16.54 -0.25
CA ASN A 260 4.35 -16.93 -0.19
C ASN A 260 3.80 -16.98 1.24
N LYS A 261 4.13 -15.92 2.03
CA LYS A 261 3.75 -15.79 3.43
C LYS A 261 3.18 -14.42 3.75
N VAL A 262 2.61 -14.29 4.92
CA VAL A 262 2.39 -13.03 5.62
C VAL A 262 3.20 -13.03 6.90
N ALA A 263 3.83 -11.91 7.23
CA ALA A 263 4.62 -11.76 8.44
C ALA A 263 3.98 -10.75 9.39
N ARG A 264 4.21 -10.94 10.70
CA ARG A 264 3.76 -10.08 11.79
C ARG A 264 4.95 -9.61 12.60
N MET A 265 5.03 -8.30 12.85
CA MET A 265 6.10 -7.65 13.59
C MET A 265 5.50 -6.68 14.61
N ALA A 266 6.02 -6.66 15.82
CA ALA A 266 5.64 -5.68 16.81
C ALA A 266 6.17 -4.27 16.44
N PRO A 267 5.57 -3.18 16.97
CA PRO A 267 6.02 -1.80 16.68
C PRO A 267 7.45 -1.46 17.15
N ASP A 268 8.04 -2.30 17.98
CA ASP A 268 9.45 -2.19 18.41
C ASP A 268 10.43 -2.88 17.45
N GLY A 269 9.92 -3.50 16.37
CA GLY A 269 10.71 -4.23 15.38
C GLY A 269 10.92 -5.71 15.69
N THR A 270 10.33 -6.24 16.76
CA THR A 270 10.42 -7.66 17.07
C THR A 270 9.51 -8.48 16.16
N MET A 271 10.05 -9.45 15.45
CA MET A 271 9.26 -10.40 14.66
C MET A 271 8.45 -11.33 15.57
N LEU A 272 7.15 -11.44 15.31
CA LEU A 272 6.19 -12.22 16.07
C LEU A 272 5.78 -13.53 15.37
N GLY A 273 5.87 -13.58 14.04
CA GLY A 273 5.54 -14.79 13.27
C GLY A 273 5.53 -14.58 11.77
N GLU A 274 5.65 -15.68 11.06
CA GLU A 274 5.45 -15.79 9.62
C GLU A 274 4.49 -16.94 9.34
N TYR A 275 3.53 -16.75 8.43
CA TYR A 275 2.41 -17.67 8.21
C TYR A 275 2.27 -17.96 6.72
N ASP A 276 2.23 -19.23 6.35
CA ASP A 276 2.09 -19.67 4.96
C ASP A 276 0.73 -19.29 4.38
N ILE A 277 0.74 -18.78 3.15
CA ILE A 277 -0.50 -18.54 2.37
C ILE A 277 -0.92 -19.89 1.74
N PRO A 278 -2.20 -20.30 1.87
CA PRO A 278 -2.65 -21.62 1.42
C PRO A 278 -2.42 -21.88 -0.08
N THR A 279 -2.77 -20.92 -0.94
CA THR A 279 -2.50 -21.05 -2.39
C THR A 279 -1.01 -20.79 -2.67
N PRO A 280 -0.27 -21.77 -3.24
CA PRO A 280 1.14 -21.59 -3.54
C PRO A 280 1.37 -20.57 -4.65
N GLN A 281 2.51 -19.85 -4.58
CA GLN A 281 2.89 -18.83 -5.57
C GLN A 281 1.78 -17.80 -5.83
N SER A 282 1.07 -17.44 -4.76
CA SER A 282 -0.13 -16.60 -4.84
C SER A 282 0.16 -15.17 -5.34
N GLY A 283 1.41 -14.71 -5.23
CA GLY A 283 1.79 -13.36 -5.62
C GLY A 283 1.24 -12.29 -4.66
N ALA A 284 1.30 -12.52 -3.35
CA ALA A 284 0.77 -11.61 -2.35
C ALA A 284 1.37 -10.21 -2.48
N ARG A 285 0.51 -9.15 -2.47
CA ARG A 285 0.95 -7.76 -2.68
C ARG A 285 0.46 -6.81 -1.60
N CYS A 286 -0.68 -6.16 -1.79
CA CYS A 286 -1.25 -5.25 -0.82
C CYS A 286 -1.79 -6.02 0.39
N ILE A 287 -1.69 -5.42 1.57
CA ILE A 287 -2.37 -5.87 2.78
C ILE A 287 -3.00 -4.65 3.46
N THR A 288 -4.22 -4.79 3.97
CA THR A 288 -4.96 -3.72 4.63
C THR A 288 -5.78 -4.26 5.80
N ALA A 289 -5.92 -3.46 6.84
CA ALA A 289 -6.83 -3.72 7.94
C ALA A 289 -8.21 -3.13 7.63
N MET A 290 -9.26 -3.85 8.02
CA MET A 290 -10.63 -3.36 7.92
C MET A 290 -11.28 -3.21 9.29
N SER A 291 -12.31 -2.37 9.35
CA SER A 291 -13.05 -2.05 10.58
C SER A 291 -13.78 -3.25 11.22
N ASN A 292 -13.92 -4.35 10.48
CA ASN A 292 -14.42 -5.62 10.99
C ASN A 292 -13.40 -6.43 11.84
N GLY A 293 -12.21 -5.85 12.09
CA GLY A 293 -11.15 -6.46 12.89
C GLY A 293 -10.33 -7.54 12.16
N ARG A 294 -10.43 -7.61 10.83
CA ARG A 294 -9.70 -8.56 9.99
C ARG A 294 -8.73 -7.85 9.07
N LEU A 295 -7.75 -8.58 8.56
CA LEU A 295 -6.86 -8.11 7.51
C LEU A 295 -7.23 -8.78 6.19
N TYR A 296 -7.06 -8.02 5.11
CA TYR A 296 -7.25 -8.54 3.75
C TYR A 296 -6.00 -8.26 2.92
N PHE A 297 -5.65 -9.19 2.04
CA PHE A 297 -4.52 -9.02 1.14
C PHE A 297 -4.85 -9.51 -0.26
N THR A 298 -4.21 -8.90 -1.25
CA THR A 298 -4.39 -9.27 -2.66
C THR A 298 -3.37 -10.32 -3.05
N GLN A 299 -3.82 -11.31 -3.82
CA GLN A 299 -3.01 -12.39 -4.39
C GLN A 299 -2.97 -12.24 -5.91
N TRP A 300 -2.00 -11.49 -6.39
CA TRP A 300 -1.93 -10.97 -7.76
C TRP A 300 -1.86 -12.07 -8.83
N ASP A 301 -1.05 -13.12 -8.58
CA ASP A 301 -0.89 -14.22 -9.53
C ASP A 301 -2.06 -15.21 -9.46
N ALA A 302 -2.61 -15.42 -8.29
CA ALA A 302 -3.71 -16.37 -8.07
C ALA A 302 -5.11 -15.79 -8.40
N GLY A 303 -5.27 -14.46 -8.46
CA GLY A 303 -6.57 -13.80 -8.66
C GLY A 303 -7.51 -14.01 -7.46
N LEU A 304 -6.97 -13.91 -6.24
CA LEU A 304 -7.70 -14.13 -5.00
C LEU A 304 -7.60 -12.91 -4.07
N ILE A 305 -8.55 -12.80 -3.16
CA ILE A 305 -8.45 -11.99 -1.94
C ILE A 305 -8.22 -12.92 -0.77
N GLY A 306 -7.10 -12.75 -0.05
CA GLY A 306 -6.84 -13.43 1.21
C GLY A 306 -7.44 -12.66 2.38
N GLU A 307 -7.97 -13.37 3.37
CA GLU A 307 -8.54 -12.85 4.60
C GLU A 307 -7.79 -13.45 5.79
N ILE A 308 -7.28 -12.62 6.69
CA ILE A 308 -6.57 -13.04 7.91
C ILE A 308 -7.45 -12.75 9.12
N ILE A 309 -7.75 -13.79 9.88
CA ILE A 309 -8.52 -13.75 11.12
C ILE A 309 -7.53 -13.91 12.28
N ILE A 310 -7.25 -12.81 12.98
CA ILE A 310 -6.36 -12.79 14.15
C ILE A 310 -7.11 -13.42 15.33
N ARG A 311 -6.44 -14.33 16.08
CA ARG A 311 -7.02 -15.09 17.20
C ARG A 311 -6.38 -14.73 18.54
#